data_8b5462975f8922ac87610a1b5a766fb9
#
_entry.id   8b5462975f8922ac87610a1b5a766fb9
#
_cell.length_a   1.000
_cell.length_b   1.000
_cell.length_c   1.000
_cell.angle_alpha   90.00
_cell.angle_beta   90.00
_cell.angle_gamma   90.00
#
_symmetry.space_group_name_H-M   'P 1'
#
loop_
_entity.id
_entity.type
_entity.pdbx_description
1 polymer ?
#
loop_
_entity_poly.entity_id
_entity_poly.type
_entity_poly.pdbx_seq_one_letter_code
_entity_poly.pdbx_strand_id
1 'polypeptide(L)'
;MKKLLFLFTLLFSFSAAMMAGDYAKEVLDKAASTIKSAGDVKIGFTLTADGSSSDGYIKLKGQKFVMNVGGTITWFDGKTMWSYVKQNEEVNVTTPTAAEVAKMNPYAFLSFYKKGYTAKKGNPTRKEYEVILTGNDASQYKQVVIRVNRFSHIPSYISITSSKGAVTTINCNSFQKNQKYTDETFRFNKKNYPDVEVVDLR
;
A
#
# COMPACT_ATOMS: atom_id res chain seq x y z
N MET A 1 39.29 46.31 -2.46
CA MET A 1 38.37 45.73 -3.40
C MET A 1 38.53 44.18 -3.40
N LYS A 2 38.44 43.50 -2.25
CA LYS A 2 38.57 42.03 -2.13
C LYS A 2 37.61 41.40 -1.12
N LYS A 3 36.46 42.01 -0.83
CA LYS A 3 35.46 41.51 0.14
C LYS A 3 34.05 41.30 -0.44
N LEU A 4 33.88 41.31 -1.77
CA LEU A 4 32.55 41.18 -2.40
C LEU A 4 32.35 39.90 -3.20
N LEU A 5 33.27 38.93 -3.13
CA LEU A 5 33.21 37.71 -3.94
C LEU A 5 32.84 36.45 -3.13
N PHE A 6 32.53 36.55 -1.83
CA PHE A 6 32.25 35.37 -0.97
C PHE A 6 30.78 35.23 -0.56
N LEU A 7 29.87 36.07 -1.07
CA LEU A 7 28.46 36.03 -0.69
C LEU A 7 27.54 35.38 -1.76
N PHE A 8 28.08 34.90 -2.87
CA PHE A 8 27.27 34.38 -3.97
C PHE A 8 27.26 32.85 -4.09
N THR A 9 27.99 32.12 -3.25
CA THR A 9 28.07 30.64 -3.32
C THR A 9 27.18 29.92 -2.31
N LEU A 10 26.42 30.60 -1.46
CA LEU A 10 25.58 29.99 -0.42
C LEU A 10 24.08 29.92 -0.79
N LEU A 11 23.67 30.35 -1.96
CA LEU A 11 22.25 30.41 -2.41
C LEU A 11 21.86 29.29 -3.37
N PHE A 12 22.76 28.38 -3.72
CA PHE A 12 22.45 27.32 -4.73
C PHE A 12 22.21 25.94 -4.18
N SER A 13 22.32 25.70 -2.87
CA SER A 13 22.11 24.39 -2.25
C SER A 13 20.68 24.14 -1.72
N PHE A 14 19.76 25.13 -1.82
CA PHE A 14 18.41 24.99 -1.26
C PHE A 14 17.36 24.49 -2.27
N SER A 15 17.65 24.50 -3.56
CA SER A 15 16.68 24.17 -4.61
C SER A 15 16.52 22.65 -4.90
N ALA A 16 17.53 21.83 -4.60
CA ALA A 16 17.46 20.39 -4.92
C ALA A 16 16.56 19.60 -3.98
N ALA A 17 16.44 19.99 -2.72
CA ALA A 17 15.59 19.30 -1.74
C ALA A 17 14.10 19.60 -1.94
N MET A 18 13.74 20.84 -2.32
CA MET A 18 12.35 21.20 -2.67
C MET A 18 11.86 20.43 -3.92
N MET A 19 12.67 20.35 -4.96
CA MET A 19 12.31 19.63 -6.19
C MET A 19 12.16 18.12 -5.98
N ALA A 20 12.88 17.52 -5.05
CA ALA A 20 12.79 16.10 -4.75
C ALA A 20 11.50 15.73 -3.99
N GLY A 21 11.02 16.60 -3.10
CA GLY A 21 9.76 16.44 -2.38
C GLY A 21 8.55 16.59 -3.30
N ASP A 22 8.58 17.58 -4.21
CA ASP A 22 7.52 17.82 -5.19
C ASP A 22 7.40 16.65 -6.17
N TYR A 23 8.52 16.11 -6.67
CA TYR A 23 8.53 14.92 -7.53
C TYR A 23 7.87 13.71 -6.86
N ALA A 24 8.27 13.38 -5.63
CA ALA A 24 7.73 12.23 -4.92
C ALA A 24 6.23 12.38 -4.66
N LYS A 25 5.80 13.58 -4.27
CA LYS A 25 4.39 13.92 -4.07
C LYS A 25 3.58 13.77 -5.36
N GLU A 26 4.08 14.31 -6.48
CA GLU A 26 3.41 14.22 -7.78
C GLU A 26 3.22 12.76 -8.21
N VAL A 27 4.26 11.93 -8.11
CA VAL A 27 4.19 10.50 -8.45
C VAL A 27 3.17 9.77 -7.60
N LEU A 28 3.16 9.99 -6.28
CA LEU A 28 2.25 9.31 -5.35
C LEU A 28 0.80 9.80 -5.50
N ASP A 29 0.58 11.11 -5.68
CA ASP A 29 -0.76 11.67 -5.91
C ASP A 29 -1.34 11.17 -7.24
N LYS A 30 -0.53 11.07 -8.29
CA LYS A 30 -0.95 10.54 -9.58
C LYS A 30 -1.32 9.06 -9.49
N ALA A 31 -0.51 8.26 -8.79
CA ALA A 31 -0.81 6.85 -8.56
C ALA A 31 -2.11 6.67 -7.76
N ALA A 32 -2.28 7.42 -6.67
CA ALA A 32 -3.49 7.38 -5.84
C ALA A 32 -4.74 7.78 -6.65
N SER A 33 -4.64 8.85 -7.45
CA SER A 33 -5.72 9.31 -8.33
C SER A 33 -6.08 8.26 -9.38
N THR A 34 -5.08 7.61 -9.99
CA THR A 34 -5.28 6.56 -11.01
C THR A 34 -6.04 5.38 -10.41
N ILE A 35 -5.67 4.92 -9.23
CA ILE A 35 -6.35 3.81 -8.55
C ILE A 35 -7.78 4.21 -8.16
N LYS A 36 -7.97 5.42 -7.60
CA LYS A 36 -9.29 5.92 -7.22
C LYS A 36 -10.24 6.03 -8.40
N SER A 37 -9.75 6.43 -9.57
CA SER A 37 -10.55 6.57 -10.80
C SER A 37 -10.79 5.26 -11.54
N ALA A 38 -10.13 4.17 -11.17
CA ALA A 38 -10.25 2.87 -11.85
C ALA A 38 -11.56 2.12 -11.53
N GLY A 39 -12.41 2.66 -10.65
CA GLY A 39 -13.63 2.00 -10.19
C GLY A 39 -13.33 0.77 -9.32
N ASP A 40 -14.16 -0.26 -9.45
CA ASP A 40 -13.90 -1.52 -8.76
C ASP A 40 -12.70 -2.22 -9.43
N VAL A 41 -11.73 -2.66 -8.62
CA VAL A 41 -10.48 -3.25 -9.15
C VAL A 41 -10.18 -4.61 -8.53
N LYS A 42 -9.50 -5.46 -9.32
CA LYS A 42 -8.81 -6.65 -8.81
C LYS A 42 -7.32 -6.52 -9.11
N ILE A 43 -6.50 -6.79 -8.10
CA ILE A 43 -5.05 -6.72 -8.20
C ILE A 43 -4.50 -8.06 -7.74
N GLY A 44 -3.74 -8.70 -8.62
CA GLY A 44 -2.92 -9.86 -8.29
C GLY A 44 -1.53 -9.41 -7.87
N PHE A 45 -0.98 -10.06 -6.87
CA PHE A 45 0.35 -9.75 -6.37
C PHE A 45 1.06 -10.99 -5.82
N THR A 46 2.38 -10.92 -5.71
CA THR A 46 3.21 -11.83 -4.92
C THR A 46 3.75 -11.06 -3.72
N LEU A 47 3.46 -11.55 -2.51
CA LEU A 47 4.00 -11.04 -1.26
C LEU A 47 5.17 -11.93 -0.84
N THR A 48 6.31 -11.33 -0.50
CA THR A 48 7.47 -12.03 0.03
C THR A 48 7.84 -11.45 1.39
N ALA A 49 7.92 -12.30 2.39
CA ALA A 49 8.33 -11.96 3.76
C ALA A 49 9.11 -13.14 4.35
N ASP A 50 10.16 -12.85 5.10
CA ASP A 50 10.99 -13.85 5.80
C ASP A 50 11.45 -15.01 4.88
N GLY A 51 11.84 -14.66 3.64
CA GLY A 51 12.31 -15.62 2.63
C GLY A 51 11.23 -16.48 1.97
N SER A 52 9.97 -16.36 2.39
CA SER A 52 8.83 -17.09 1.83
C SER A 52 7.99 -16.18 0.94
N SER A 53 7.48 -16.72 -0.17
CA SER A 53 6.62 -16.02 -1.11
C SER A 53 5.25 -16.66 -1.19
N SER A 54 4.21 -15.83 -1.28
CA SER A 54 2.83 -16.26 -1.46
C SER A 54 2.15 -15.38 -2.51
N ASP A 55 1.52 -16.01 -3.47
CA ASP A 55 0.66 -15.30 -4.40
C ASP A 55 -0.68 -14.95 -3.74
N GLY A 56 -1.22 -13.82 -4.12
CA GLY A 56 -2.46 -13.32 -3.59
C GLY A 56 -3.18 -12.39 -4.54
N TYR A 57 -4.35 -11.98 -4.11
CA TYR A 57 -5.11 -10.93 -4.77
C TYR A 57 -5.87 -10.07 -3.76
N ILE A 58 -6.15 -8.85 -4.17
CA ILE A 58 -7.11 -7.99 -3.49
C ILE A 58 -8.18 -7.51 -4.49
N LYS A 59 -9.45 -7.54 -4.08
CA LYS A 59 -10.58 -6.89 -4.76
C LYS A 59 -10.95 -5.66 -3.95
N LEU A 60 -11.20 -4.54 -4.62
CA LEU A 60 -11.53 -3.24 -3.97
C LEU A 60 -12.77 -2.64 -4.61
N LYS A 61 -13.65 -2.07 -3.75
CA LYS A 61 -14.78 -1.23 -4.12
C LYS A 61 -14.97 -0.14 -3.06
N GLY A 62 -14.55 1.09 -3.36
CA GLY A 62 -14.53 2.15 -2.37
C GLY A 62 -13.63 1.78 -1.18
N GLN A 63 -14.24 1.68 0.03
CA GLN A 63 -13.53 1.23 1.24
C GLN A 63 -13.61 -0.27 1.47
N LYS A 64 -14.46 -1.00 0.72
CA LYS A 64 -14.66 -2.43 0.87
C LYS A 64 -13.55 -3.21 0.18
N PHE A 65 -13.14 -4.33 0.76
CA PHE A 65 -12.15 -5.19 0.12
C PHE A 65 -12.34 -6.69 0.44
N VAL A 66 -11.81 -7.51 -0.45
CA VAL A 66 -11.50 -8.91 -0.18
C VAL A 66 -10.04 -9.12 -0.49
N MET A 67 -9.27 -9.61 0.45
CA MET A 67 -7.87 -9.98 0.28
C MET A 67 -7.71 -11.49 0.51
N ASN A 68 -6.96 -12.15 -0.38
CA ASN A 68 -6.59 -13.55 -0.25
C ASN A 68 -5.08 -13.66 -0.45
N VAL A 69 -4.36 -14.12 0.57
CA VAL A 69 -2.91 -14.34 0.52
C VAL A 69 -2.49 -15.29 1.65
N GLY A 70 -1.54 -16.18 1.38
CA GLY A 70 -0.92 -17.03 2.39
C GLY A 70 -1.91 -17.93 3.17
N GLY A 71 -2.98 -18.42 2.52
CA GLY A 71 -3.99 -19.26 3.17
C GLY A 71 -5.02 -18.49 4.02
N THR A 72 -4.94 -17.16 4.04
CA THR A 72 -5.91 -16.29 4.75
C THR A 72 -6.78 -15.56 3.75
N ILE A 73 -8.09 -15.52 3.99
CA ILE A 73 -9.04 -14.70 3.24
C ILE A 73 -9.67 -13.70 4.20
N THR A 74 -9.54 -12.42 3.89
CA THR A 74 -10.17 -11.34 4.67
C THR A 74 -11.20 -10.62 3.83
N TRP A 75 -12.43 -10.50 4.33
CA TRP A 75 -13.50 -9.68 3.78
C TRP A 75 -13.70 -8.46 4.67
N PHE A 76 -13.97 -7.32 4.09
CA PHE A 76 -14.36 -6.10 4.78
C PHE A 76 -15.47 -5.38 3.99
N ASP A 77 -16.64 -5.22 4.60
CA ASP A 77 -17.80 -4.61 3.94
C ASP A 77 -17.95 -3.10 4.19
N GLY A 78 -16.93 -2.50 4.81
CA GLY A 78 -16.94 -1.09 5.21
C GLY A 78 -17.23 -0.89 6.71
N LYS A 79 -17.65 -1.92 7.43
CA LYS A 79 -17.91 -1.89 8.87
C LYS A 79 -17.38 -3.15 9.57
N THR A 80 -17.77 -4.31 9.10
CA THR A 80 -17.42 -5.62 9.68
C THR A 80 -16.30 -6.25 8.87
N MET A 81 -15.36 -6.87 9.55
CA MET A 81 -14.28 -7.64 8.97
C MET A 81 -14.43 -9.11 9.36
N TRP A 82 -14.26 -9.99 8.39
CA TRP A 82 -14.18 -11.44 8.57
C TRP A 82 -12.81 -11.91 8.10
N SER A 83 -12.10 -12.65 8.94
CA SER A 83 -10.78 -13.19 8.61
C SER A 83 -10.82 -14.71 8.75
N TYR A 84 -10.80 -15.42 7.63
CA TYR A 84 -10.73 -16.87 7.55
C TYR A 84 -9.26 -17.30 7.45
N VAL A 85 -8.84 -18.13 8.40
CA VAL A 85 -7.52 -18.76 8.40
C VAL A 85 -7.73 -20.24 8.05
N LYS A 86 -7.35 -20.63 6.85
CA LYS A 86 -7.61 -21.98 6.32
C LYS A 86 -7.04 -23.10 7.21
N GLN A 87 -5.88 -22.88 7.81
CA GLN A 87 -5.21 -23.88 8.66
C GLN A 87 -6.01 -24.18 9.93
N ASN A 88 -6.75 -23.21 10.46
CA ASN A 88 -7.51 -23.32 11.70
C ASN A 88 -8.98 -23.66 11.45
N GLU A 89 -9.44 -23.62 10.21
CA GLU A 89 -10.86 -23.74 9.81
C GLU A 89 -11.78 -22.79 10.60
N GLU A 90 -11.27 -21.57 10.91
CA GLU A 90 -11.92 -20.58 11.76
C GLU A 90 -12.08 -19.26 11.03
N VAL A 91 -13.23 -18.61 11.23
CA VAL A 91 -13.48 -17.22 10.82
C VAL A 91 -13.66 -16.33 12.04
N ASN A 92 -12.77 -15.39 12.21
CA ASN A 92 -12.87 -14.32 13.20
C ASN A 92 -13.66 -13.15 12.65
N VAL A 93 -14.67 -12.69 13.42
CA VAL A 93 -15.50 -11.52 13.07
C VAL A 93 -15.14 -10.36 13.99
N THR A 94 -14.78 -9.22 13.41
CA THR A 94 -14.37 -8.02 14.16
C THR A 94 -14.99 -6.76 13.58
N THR A 95 -14.96 -5.67 14.39
CA THR A 95 -15.24 -4.31 13.91
C THR A 95 -13.94 -3.51 13.99
N PRO A 96 -13.11 -3.49 12.92
CA PRO A 96 -11.82 -2.86 12.95
C PRO A 96 -11.93 -1.34 13.02
N THR A 97 -10.95 -0.71 13.65
CA THR A 97 -10.77 0.73 13.58
C THR A 97 -10.30 1.17 12.19
N ALA A 98 -10.48 2.45 11.86
CA ALA A 98 -9.97 3.01 10.60
C ALA A 98 -8.45 2.84 10.44
N ALA A 99 -7.70 2.87 11.55
CA ALA A 99 -6.26 2.64 11.55
C ALA A 99 -5.88 1.19 11.19
N GLU A 100 -6.64 0.21 11.68
CA GLU A 100 -6.44 -1.21 11.35
C GLU A 100 -6.79 -1.49 9.89
N VAL A 101 -7.92 -0.96 9.40
CA VAL A 101 -8.29 -1.05 7.97
C VAL A 101 -7.22 -0.45 7.07
N ALA A 102 -6.66 0.71 7.43
CA ALA A 102 -5.61 1.36 6.66
C ALA A 102 -4.33 0.51 6.57
N LYS A 103 -4.00 -0.28 7.60
CA LYS A 103 -2.84 -1.20 7.58
C LYS A 103 -3.00 -2.34 6.58
N MET A 104 -4.23 -2.77 6.31
CA MET A 104 -4.54 -3.85 5.37
C MET A 104 -4.69 -3.38 3.93
N ASN A 105 -4.84 -2.08 3.71
CA ASN A 105 -4.94 -1.52 2.36
C ASN A 105 -3.54 -1.26 1.79
N PRO A 106 -3.07 -2.03 0.80
CA PRO A 106 -1.75 -1.85 0.20
C PRO A 106 -1.55 -0.48 -0.44
N TYR A 107 -2.63 0.25 -0.73
CA TYR A 107 -2.54 1.61 -1.26
C TYR A 107 -2.50 2.70 -0.20
N ALA A 108 -2.65 2.36 1.08
CA ALA A 108 -2.45 3.32 2.16
C ALA A 108 -1.04 3.97 2.09
N PHE A 109 -0.04 3.21 1.63
CA PHE A 109 1.34 3.70 1.46
C PHE A 109 1.45 4.92 0.53
N LEU A 110 0.55 5.05 -0.45
CA LEU A 110 0.54 6.20 -1.36
C LEU A 110 0.22 7.53 -0.67
N SER A 111 -0.31 7.48 0.55
CA SER A 111 -0.65 8.66 1.36
C SER A 111 0.27 8.88 2.57
N PHE A 112 1.23 8.00 2.81
CA PHE A 112 2.10 8.04 4.00
C PHE A 112 2.95 9.30 4.08
N TYR A 113 3.36 9.89 2.94
CA TYR A 113 4.07 11.15 2.93
C TYR A 113 3.29 12.31 3.59
N LYS A 114 1.97 12.16 3.77
CA LYS A 114 1.09 13.12 4.47
C LYS A 114 1.08 12.92 5.99
N LYS A 115 1.64 11.81 6.51
CA LYS A 115 1.52 11.39 7.91
C LYS A 115 2.83 10.78 8.45
N GLY A 116 3.78 11.65 8.79
CA GLY A 116 4.98 11.22 9.50
C GLY A 116 6.07 10.54 8.65
N TYR A 117 5.99 10.65 7.34
CA TYR A 117 7.02 10.15 6.42
C TYR A 117 7.58 11.29 5.57
N THR A 118 8.89 11.30 5.43
CA THR A 118 9.57 12.16 4.45
C THR A 118 9.68 11.42 3.12
N ALA A 119 9.21 12.04 2.04
CA ALA A 119 9.24 11.48 0.72
C ALA A 119 10.39 12.04 -0.11
N LYS A 120 11.14 11.18 -0.80
CA LYS A 120 12.20 11.58 -1.72
C LYS A 120 12.19 10.72 -2.99
N LYS A 121 12.79 11.27 -4.05
CA LYS A 121 13.07 10.53 -5.27
C LYS A 121 14.06 9.40 -4.98
N GLY A 122 13.76 8.19 -5.45
CA GLY A 122 14.66 7.05 -5.42
C GLY A 122 15.46 6.93 -6.73
N ASN A 123 15.67 5.71 -7.21
CA ASN A 123 16.39 5.37 -8.42
C ASN A 123 15.41 5.02 -9.56
N PRO A 124 14.85 5.99 -10.28
CA PRO A 124 13.89 5.72 -11.34
C PRO A 124 14.56 5.02 -12.53
N THR A 125 13.77 4.22 -13.23
CA THR A 125 14.18 3.58 -14.50
C THR A 125 13.50 4.25 -15.70
N ARG A 126 13.75 3.74 -16.91
CA ARG A 126 13.00 4.19 -18.11
C ARG A 126 11.50 3.83 -18.03
N LYS A 127 11.13 2.79 -17.28
CA LYS A 127 9.76 2.27 -17.17
C LYS A 127 9.07 2.66 -15.88
N GLU A 128 9.82 3.04 -14.83
CA GLU A 128 9.27 3.23 -13.49
C GLU A 128 9.80 4.50 -12.82
N TYR A 129 8.92 5.16 -12.10
CA TYR A 129 9.27 6.10 -11.04
C TYR A 129 9.62 5.30 -9.78
N GLU A 130 10.53 5.80 -8.96
CA GLU A 130 10.78 5.26 -7.63
C GLU A 130 10.70 6.38 -6.60
N VAL A 131 9.93 6.14 -5.55
CA VAL A 131 9.78 7.01 -4.38
C VAL A 131 10.19 6.24 -3.15
N ILE A 132 10.97 6.89 -2.28
CA ILE A 132 11.40 6.38 -0.99
C ILE A 132 10.73 7.22 0.09
N LEU A 133 9.94 6.57 0.95
CA LEU A 133 9.35 7.15 2.14
C LEU A 133 10.17 6.72 3.35
N THR A 134 10.71 7.67 4.11
CA THR A 134 11.43 7.41 5.35
C THR A 134 10.55 7.85 6.52
N GLY A 135 10.27 6.94 7.43
CA GLY A 135 9.49 7.19 8.63
C GLY A 135 10.28 8.02 9.66
N ASN A 136 9.58 8.80 10.46
CA ASN A 136 10.13 9.40 11.68
C ASN A 136 10.09 8.35 12.84
N ASP A 137 10.58 8.70 14.02
CA ASP A 137 10.69 7.79 15.17
C ASP A 137 9.34 7.22 15.64
N ALA A 138 8.23 7.92 15.39
CA ALA A 138 6.88 7.48 15.73
C ALA A 138 6.23 6.65 14.60
N SER A 139 6.90 6.46 13.47
CA SER A 139 6.35 5.78 12.32
C SER A 139 6.37 4.26 12.48
N GLN A 140 5.32 3.59 12.02
CA GLN A 140 5.19 2.14 12.06
C GLN A 140 6.29 1.43 11.24
N TYR A 141 6.71 2.03 10.13
CA TYR A 141 7.73 1.48 9.24
C TYR A 141 8.91 2.44 9.14
N LYS A 142 10.12 1.88 9.15
CA LYS A 142 11.37 2.64 8.98
C LYS A 142 11.47 3.22 7.56
N GLN A 143 11.10 2.41 6.56
CA GLN A 143 11.18 2.82 5.17
C GLN A 143 10.11 2.11 4.33
N VAL A 144 9.58 2.81 3.33
CA VAL A 144 8.78 2.20 2.26
C VAL A 144 9.32 2.67 0.91
N VAL A 145 9.64 1.73 0.02
CA VAL A 145 10.04 2.01 -1.36
C VAL A 145 8.87 1.66 -2.27
N ILE A 146 8.46 2.59 -3.12
CA ILE A 146 7.33 2.41 -4.04
C ILE A 146 7.83 2.64 -5.46
N ARG A 147 7.65 1.65 -6.35
CA ARG A 147 7.83 1.81 -7.79
C ARG A 147 6.49 1.96 -8.46
N VAL A 148 6.40 2.91 -9.36
CA VAL A 148 5.18 3.25 -10.10
C VAL A 148 5.49 3.23 -11.59
N ASN A 149 4.73 2.46 -12.35
CA ASN A 149 4.89 2.40 -13.80
C ASN A 149 4.61 3.79 -14.41
N ARG A 150 5.50 4.26 -15.29
CA ARG A 150 5.43 5.61 -15.87
C ARG A 150 4.25 5.83 -16.80
N PHE A 151 3.77 4.78 -17.45
CA PHE A 151 2.70 4.86 -18.44
C PHE A 151 1.32 4.69 -17.80
N SER A 152 1.16 3.67 -16.94
CA SER A 152 -0.12 3.37 -16.30
C SER A 152 -0.34 4.12 -15.01
N HIS A 153 0.70 4.66 -14.39
CA HIS A 153 0.72 5.25 -13.03
C HIS A 153 0.22 4.28 -11.94
N ILE A 154 0.36 2.98 -12.18
CA ILE A 154 -0.02 1.94 -11.21
C ILE A 154 1.25 1.49 -10.48
N PRO A 155 1.21 1.34 -9.15
CA PRO A 155 2.32 0.75 -8.41
C PRO A 155 2.60 -0.67 -8.89
N SER A 156 3.87 -0.93 -9.23
CA SER A 156 4.37 -2.24 -9.66
C SER A 156 5.06 -3.00 -8.54
N TYR A 157 5.65 -2.26 -7.59
CA TYR A 157 6.43 -2.82 -6.49
C TYR A 157 6.33 -1.95 -5.25
N ILE A 158 6.20 -2.59 -4.09
CA ILE A 158 6.28 -1.95 -2.78
C ILE A 158 7.21 -2.78 -1.90
N SER A 159 8.19 -2.14 -1.27
CA SER A 159 9.05 -2.76 -0.24
C SER A 159 8.85 -2.01 1.06
N ILE A 160 8.63 -2.75 2.13
CA ILE A 160 8.34 -2.21 3.46
C ILE A 160 9.41 -2.73 4.41
N THR A 161 10.16 -1.83 5.04
CA THR A 161 11.10 -2.16 6.10
C THR A 161 10.49 -1.77 7.45
N SER A 162 10.28 -2.75 8.31
CA SER A 162 9.79 -2.52 9.68
C SER A 162 10.81 -1.79 10.53
N SER A 163 10.39 -1.27 11.70
CA SER A 163 11.30 -0.68 12.71
C SER A 163 12.38 -1.67 13.18
N LYS A 164 12.10 -2.99 13.16
CA LYS A 164 13.03 -4.06 13.53
C LYS A 164 13.92 -4.53 12.38
N GLY A 165 13.80 -3.95 11.18
CA GLY A 165 14.60 -4.28 10.01
C GLY A 165 14.05 -5.42 9.13
N ALA A 166 12.96 -6.09 9.52
CA ALA A 166 12.33 -7.08 8.66
C ALA A 166 11.79 -6.42 7.37
N VAL A 167 11.99 -7.08 6.23
CA VAL A 167 11.59 -6.57 4.92
C VAL A 167 10.46 -7.43 4.36
N THR A 168 9.38 -6.77 3.97
CA THR A 168 8.29 -7.37 3.20
C THR A 168 8.21 -6.71 1.84
N THR A 169 8.08 -7.48 0.77
CA THR A 169 7.91 -6.96 -0.58
C THR A 169 6.59 -7.42 -1.19
N ILE A 170 5.99 -6.55 -2.00
CA ILE A 170 4.78 -6.81 -2.75
C ILE A 170 5.06 -6.49 -4.21
N ASN A 171 5.03 -7.51 -5.08
CA ASN A 171 5.11 -7.35 -6.52
C ASN A 171 3.70 -7.41 -7.11
N CYS A 172 3.25 -6.33 -7.75
CA CYS A 172 1.93 -6.27 -8.40
C CYS A 172 2.01 -6.94 -9.78
N ASN A 173 1.36 -8.09 -9.93
CA ASN A 173 1.43 -8.92 -11.14
C ASN A 173 0.33 -8.59 -12.15
N SER A 174 -0.82 -8.11 -11.67
CA SER A 174 -1.96 -7.74 -12.52
C SER A 174 -2.79 -6.61 -11.90
N PHE A 175 -3.41 -5.81 -12.76
CA PHE A 175 -4.35 -4.75 -12.36
C PHE A 175 -5.53 -4.74 -13.32
N GLN A 176 -6.70 -5.15 -12.83
CA GLN A 176 -7.95 -5.23 -13.57
C GLN A 176 -8.93 -4.18 -13.03
N LYS A 177 -9.35 -3.24 -13.88
CA LYS A 177 -10.28 -2.16 -13.54
C LYS A 177 -11.72 -2.48 -13.95
N ASN A 178 -12.70 -1.70 -13.46
CA ASN A 178 -14.12 -1.77 -13.85
C ASN A 178 -14.77 -3.14 -13.61
N GLN A 179 -14.47 -3.80 -12.48
CA GLN A 179 -14.91 -5.18 -12.20
C GLN A 179 -16.40 -5.31 -11.85
N LYS A 180 -17.09 -4.23 -11.46
CA LYS A 180 -18.53 -4.21 -11.15
C LYS A 180 -18.95 -5.21 -10.07
N TYR A 181 -18.26 -5.23 -8.93
CA TYR A 181 -18.59 -6.11 -7.81
C TYR A 181 -19.91 -5.75 -7.14
N THR A 182 -20.68 -6.77 -6.71
CA THR A 182 -21.81 -6.59 -5.80
C THR A 182 -21.32 -6.46 -4.36
N ASP A 183 -22.14 -5.98 -3.45
CA ASP A 183 -21.77 -5.79 -2.05
C ASP A 183 -21.57 -7.12 -1.32
N GLU A 184 -22.25 -8.19 -1.76
CA GLU A 184 -22.09 -9.56 -1.25
C GLU A 184 -20.68 -10.11 -1.48
N THR A 185 -19.97 -9.61 -2.51
CA THR A 185 -18.56 -9.96 -2.75
C THR A 185 -17.66 -9.69 -1.53
N PHE A 186 -18.01 -8.67 -0.73
CA PHE A 186 -17.21 -8.17 0.38
C PHE A 186 -17.67 -8.67 1.75
N ARG A 187 -18.52 -9.70 1.77
CA ARG A 187 -19.03 -10.34 2.98
C ARG A 187 -18.66 -11.81 3.03
N PHE A 188 -18.37 -12.28 4.22
CA PHE A 188 -18.26 -13.71 4.46
C PHE A 188 -19.64 -14.36 4.31
N ASN A 189 -19.70 -15.47 3.58
CA ASN A 189 -20.93 -16.25 3.44
C ASN A 189 -20.69 -17.66 4.00
N LYS A 190 -21.28 -17.95 5.16
CA LYS A 190 -21.19 -19.24 5.85
C LYS A 190 -21.60 -20.43 4.98
N LYS A 191 -22.50 -20.24 4.01
CA LYS A 191 -22.92 -21.32 3.08
C LYS A 191 -21.77 -21.87 2.24
N ASN A 192 -20.76 -21.03 1.95
CA ASN A 192 -19.58 -21.45 1.19
C ASN A 192 -18.51 -22.12 2.06
N TYR A 193 -18.71 -22.13 3.38
CA TYR A 193 -17.78 -22.63 4.40
C TYR A 193 -18.58 -23.34 5.50
N PRO A 194 -19.27 -24.47 5.21
CA PRO A 194 -20.24 -25.10 6.13
C PRO A 194 -19.58 -25.55 7.45
N ASP A 195 -18.36 -26.07 7.38
CA ASP A 195 -17.66 -26.69 8.50
C ASP A 195 -16.81 -25.71 9.32
N VAL A 196 -16.69 -24.46 8.87
CA VAL A 196 -15.83 -23.44 9.51
C VAL A 196 -16.49 -22.92 10.79
N GLU A 197 -15.75 -22.86 11.90
CA GLU A 197 -16.18 -22.18 13.10
C GLU A 197 -16.18 -20.65 12.90
N VAL A 198 -17.21 -19.98 13.46
CA VAL A 198 -17.32 -18.52 13.41
C VAL A 198 -17.22 -17.96 14.82
N VAL A 199 -16.12 -17.25 15.09
CA VAL A 199 -15.85 -16.61 16.37
C VAL A 199 -16.15 -15.11 16.27
N ASP A 200 -17.20 -14.66 16.94
CA ASP A 200 -17.60 -13.25 16.96
C ASP A 200 -16.86 -12.53 18.09
N LEU A 201 -15.95 -11.62 17.72
CA LEU A 201 -15.10 -10.83 18.63
C LEU A 201 -15.50 -9.34 18.69
N ARG A 202 -16.70 -9.00 18.24
CA ARG A 202 -17.20 -7.62 18.22
C ARG A 202 -17.69 -7.13 19.56
#